data_cb7b042a0ed0a157ba21d59b1de9b5f7
#
_entry.id   cb7b042a0ed0a157ba21d59b1de9b5f7
#
_cell.length_a   1.000
_cell.length_b   1.000
_cell.length_c   1.000
_cell.angle_alpha   90.00
_cell.angle_beta   90.00
_cell.angle_gamma   90.00
#
_symmetry.space_group_name_H-M   'P 1'
#
loop_
_entity.id
_entity.type
_entity.pdbx_description
1 polymer ?
#
loop_
_entity_poly.entity_id
_entity_poly.type
_entity_poly.pdbx_seq_one_letter_code
_entity_poly.pdbx_strand_id
1 'polypeptide(L)'
;MKKLSSHQIRQILACVTQNRSYRELEDQLGVSKASISRIFNASVRGDKSPRKLLKLTDNELEEFFYPTSGSKFVEPDWPQIHSQLQRRGVTLQMLYEKFKAQTSRPVYTYTSFSRGYARWKADNGVRQSGGNIERTSGERMEIDFAGDKIKWIDPDGVLHESKLFVATLPYSCMLFTEAFNDETQPSWIYGIVDALEYFGGVPRVLVMDNAAPLVRVPNWQEAEIQYAIRSLCTYYGMQPWACKPRTPMQKNRVEAAVNDVERWIVTQMNLDHPAPAYDLDDLNRQIRKRLDELNDKPFRGRGITDSRRSRFEQEERCNLTPLPRLPFEPGQWKVLGADKAHCIRISSDGGHRYSVPAEYVGKKVIVRVCRAAVEIYDSETMKRLGTHQRYTSTKGPKTHLLDEHLTDAEKHYRRTSREWIELFVKKGMTEHLATDFVAYLTDKKGNFPSGRTCGAVFG
;
A
#
# COMPACT_ATOMS: atom_id res chain seq x y z
N MET A 1 -43.89 14.76 -4.22
CA MET A 1 -44.79 15.68 -4.99
C MET A 1 -44.09 17.03 -5.13
N LYS A 2 -44.14 17.67 -6.29
CA LYS A 2 -43.49 18.97 -6.50
C LYS A 2 -44.29 20.06 -5.77
N LYS A 3 -43.60 20.84 -4.91
CA LYS A 3 -44.21 22.00 -4.23
C LYS A 3 -44.43 23.09 -5.25
N LEU A 4 -45.64 23.71 -5.25
CA LEU A 4 -45.92 24.84 -6.12
C LEU A 4 -45.37 26.14 -5.51
N SER A 5 -44.88 27.05 -6.37
CA SER A 5 -44.42 28.35 -5.91
C SER A 5 -45.58 29.21 -5.43
N SER A 6 -45.34 30.17 -4.52
CA SER A 6 -46.34 31.15 -4.07
C SER A 6 -47.00 31.89 -5.24
N HIS A 7 -46.24 32.18 -6.30
CA HIS A 7 -46.77 32.78 -7.53
C HIS A 7 -47.81 31.89 -8.23
N GLN A 8 -47.50 30.59 -8.40
CA GLN A 8 -48.42 29.61 -9.00
C GLN A 8 -49.68 29.43 -8.14
N ILE A 9 -49.55 29.43 -6.80
CA ILE A 9 -50.68 29.34 -5.87
C ILE A 9 -51.56 30.56 -6.02
N ARG A 10 -51.03 31.80 -6.11
CA ARG A 10 -51.80 33.03 -6.33
C ARG A 10 -52.55 33.00 -7.66
N GLN A 11 -51.93 32.53 -8.72
CA GLN A 11 -52.57 32.39 -10.02
C GLN A 11 -53.76 31.43 -9.96
N ILE A 12 -53.60 30.27 -9.30
CA ILE A 12 -54.70 29.32 -9.10
C ILE A 12 -55.80 29.95 -8.28
N LEU A 13 -55.52 30.63 -7.16
CA LEU A 13 -56.54 31.29 -6.31
C LEU A 13 -57.28 32.43 -7.04
N ALA A 14 -56.59 33.23 -7.86
CA ALA A 14 -57.17 34.28 -8.66
C ALA A 14 -58.12 33.71 -9.71
N CYS A 15 -57.76 32.62 -10.36
CA CYS A 15 -58.62 31.95 -11.34
C CYS A 15 -59.82 31.25 -10.70
N VAL A 16 -59.66 30.71 -9.50
CA VAL A 16 -60.79 30.16 -8.70
C VAL A 16 -61.83 31.23 -8.38
N THR A 17 -61.45 32.47 -8.11
CA THR A 17 -62.39 33.58 -7.88
C THR A 17 -63.16 34.02 -9.13
N GLN A 18 -62.68 33.60 -10.34
CA GLN A 18 -63.29 33.93 -11.65
C GLN A 18 -64.09 32.76 -12.26
N ASN A 19 -64.31 31.66 -11.53
CA ASN A 19 -65.07 30.46 -11.95
C ASN A 19 -64.57 29.78 -13.23
N ARG A 20 -63.28 29.79 -13.48
CA ARG A 20 -62.66 29.09 -14.63
C ARG A 20 -62.60 27.60 -14.44
N SER A 21 -62.65 26.84 -15.53
CA SER A 21 -62.55 25.37 -15.47
C SER A 21 -61.14 24.90 -15.13
N TYR A 22 -60.97 23.71 -14.45
CA TYR A 22 -59.68 23.13 -14.09
C TYR A 22 -58.83 22.74 -15.32
N ARG A 23 -59.47 22.48 -16.48
CA ARG A 23 -58.79 22.18 -17.73
C ARG A 23 -58.11 23.41 -18.31
N GLU A 24 -58.79 24.55 -18.33
CA GLU A 24 -58.18 25.81 -18.78
C GLU A 24 -57.00 26.24 -17.92
N LEU A 25 -57.03 25.92 -16.61
CA LEU A 25 -55.97 26.24 -15.68
C LEU A 25 -54.77 25.32 -15.86
N GLU A 26 -54.99 24.04 -16.18
CA GLU A 26 -53.93 23.08 -16.47
C GLU A 26 -53.13 23.50 -17.72
N ASP A 27 -53.84 23.88 -18.78
CA ASP A 27 -53.24 24.31 -20.05
C ASP A 27 -52.51 25.66 -19.92
N GLN A 28 -53.04 26.60 -19.11
CA GLN A 28 -52.43 27.93 -18.94
C GLN A 28 -51.22 27.94 -17.98
N LEU A 29 -51.26 27.16 -16.92
CA LEU A 29 -50.30 27.23 -15.83
C LEU A 29 -49.28 26.10 -15.84
N GLY A 30 -49.45 25.08 -16.69
CA GLY A 30 -48.58 23.89 -16.72
C GLY A 30 -48.58 23.11 -15.39
N VAL A 31 -49.68 23.20 -14.63
CA VAL A 31 -49.84 22.59 -13.31
C VAL A 31 -50.91 21.52 -13.37
N SER A 32 -50.61 20.31 -12.91
CA SER A 32 -51.49 19.16 -12.99
C SER A 32 -52.87 19.45 -12.29
N LYS A 33 -53.97 18.96 -12.89
CA LYS A 33 -55.35 19.05 -12.39
C LYS A 33 -55.44 18.62 -10.90
N ALA A 34 -54.69 17.60 -10.50
CA ALA A 34 -54.62 17.12 -9.11
C ALA A 34 -54.08 18.20 -8.14
N SER A 35 -53.05 18.96 -8.57
CA SER A 35 -52.49 20.05 -7.79
C SER A 35 -53.43 21.25 -7.69
N ILE A 36 -54.09 21.58 -8.79
CA ILE A 36 -55.11 22.64 -8.83
C ILE A 36 -56.29 22.30 -7.91
N SER A 37 -56.83 21.08 -8.02
CA SER A 37 -57.91 20.58 -7.16
C SER A 37 -57.53 20.60 -5.67
N ARG A 38 -56.28 20.28 -5.35
CA ARG A 38 -55.81 20.32 -3.96
C ARG A 38 -55.82 21.76 -3.40
N ILE A 39 -55.28 22.73 -4.15
CA ILE A 39 -55.28 24.15 -3.75
C ILE A 39 -56.72 24.66 -3.58
N PHE A 40 -57.60 24.33 -4.54
CA PHE A 40 -59.02 24.65 -4.48
C PHE A 40 -59.66 24.06 -3.22
N ASN A 41 -59.57 22.77 -3.02
CA ASN A 41 -60.17 22.08 -1.87
C ASN A 41 -59.64 22.60 -0.53
N ALA A 42 -58.33 22.91 -0.44
CA ALA A 42 -57.74 23.49 0.76
C ALA A 42 -58.23 24.93 1.01
N SER A 43 -58.47 25.71 -0.05
CA SER A 43 -59.00 27.04 0.07
C SER A 43 -60.52 27.06 0.44
N VAL A 44 -61.27 26.02 0.06
CA VAL A 44 -62.71 25.89 0.38
C VAL A 44 -62.94 25.30 1.79
N ARG A 45 -62.07 24.36 2.20
CA ARG A 45 -62.17 23.72 3.52
C ARG A 45 -61.54 24.52 4.65
N GLY A 46 -60.72 25.52 4.34
CA GLY A 46 -60.05 26.36 5.33
C GLY A 46 -60.92 27.53 5.76
N ASP A 47 -60.71 28.07 6.96
CA ASP A 47 -61.44 29.23 7.51
C ASP A 47 -61.19 30.54 6.74
N LYS A 48 -60.44 30.56 5.69
CA LYS A 48 -60.04 31.72 4.90
C LYS A 48 -60.58 31.61 3.45
N SER A 49 -61.43 32.49 3.03
CA SER A 49 -61.89 32.54 1.64
C SER A 49 -60.73 32.81 0.66
N PRO A 50 -60.76 32.34 -0.61
CA PRO A 50 -59.75 32.61 -1.62
C PRO A 50 -59.28 34.06 -1.73
N ARG A 51 -60.24 35.01 -1.57
CA ARG A 51 -59.93 36.46 -1.55
C ARG A 51 -59.12 36.91 -0.34
N LYS A 52 -59.30 36.26 0.81
CA LYS A 52 -58.45 36.50 2.00
C LYS A 52 -57.05 35.90 1.87
N LEU A 53 -56.96 34.71 1.27
CA LEU A 53 -55.71 34.06 1.00
C LEU A 53 -54.79 34.85 0.02
N LEU A 54 -55.40 35.53 -0.96
CA LEU A 54 -54.65 36.39 -1.89
C LEU A 54 -54.03 37.63 -1.23
N LYS A 55 -54.45 38.02 -0.03
CA LYS A 55 -53.90 39.14 0.73
C LYS A 55 -52.71 38.74 1.65
N LEU A 56 -52.44 37.45 1.81
CA LEU A 56 -51.34 36.95 2.62
C LEU A 56 -49.98 37.20 1.93
N THR A 57 -48.94 37.34 2.72
CA THR A 57 -47.57 37.35 2.21
C THR A 57 -47.21 35.99 1.60
N ASP A 58 -46.15 35.91 0.83
CA ASP A 58 -45.73 34.65 0.18
C ASP A 58 -45.40 33.58 1.21
N ASN A 59 -44.76 33.95 2.32
CA ASN A 59 -44.43 33.03 3.41
C ASN A 59 -45.69 32.50 4.13
N GLU A 60 -46.65 33.38 4.43
CA GLU A 60 -47.91 32.97 5.06
C GLU A 60 -48.75 32.08 4.14
N LEU A 61 -48.69 32.33 2.82
CA LEU A 61 -49.41 31.55 1.81
C LEU A 61 -48.79 30.16 1.69
N GLU A 62 -47.45 30.09 1.70
CA GLU A 62 -46.72 28.81 1.69
C GLU A 62 -46.99 27.99 2.96
N GLU A 63 -47.00 28.63 4.13
CA GLU A 63 -47.29 27.98 5.40
C GLU A 63 -48.75 27.47 5.48
N PHE A 64 -49.69 28.20 4.89
CA PHE A 64 -51.10 27.77 4.83
C PHE A 64 -51.28 26.52 3.96
N PHE A 65 -50.73 26.47 2.74
CA PHE A 65 -50.91 25.36 1.82
C PHE A 65 -49.93 24.20 2.04
N TYR A 66 -48.79 24.48 2.65
CA TYR A 66 -47.77 23.53 2.99
C TYR A 66 -47.34 23.77 4.46
N PRO A 67 -48.28 23.59 5.42
CA PRO A 67 -47.88 23.76 6.82
C PRO A 67 -46.68 22.85 7.09
N THR A 68 -45.64 23.42 7.58
CA THR A 68 -44.54 22.67 8.21
C THR A 68 -45.15 21.97 9.43
N SER A 69 -45.75 20.80 9.19
CA SER A 69 -46.11 19.92 10.30
C SER A 69 -44.85 19.73 11.11
N GLY A 70 -44.84 20.22 12.34
CA GLY A 70 -43.69 20.09 13.22
C GLY A 70 -43.21 18.67 13.16
N SER A 71 -41.97 18.48 12.69
CA SER A 71 -41.37 17.17 12.54
C SER A 71 -41.58 16.40 13.83
N LYS A 72 -42.21 15.21 13.77
CA LYS A 72 -42.29 14.31 14.94
C LYS A 72 -40.93 14.01 15.51
N PHE A 73 -39.88 14.25 14.71
CA PHE A 73 -38.49 14.00 15.05
C PHE A 73 -37.78 15.30 15.45
N VAL A 74 -36.84 15.19 16.34
CA VAL A 74 -35.97 16.31 16.73
C VAL A 74 -35.02 16.61 15.58
N GLU A 75 -34.93 17.87 15.17
CA GLU A 75 -34.00 18.32 14.13
C GLU A 75 -32.61 18.41 14.74
N PRO A 76 -31.60 17.79 14.10
CA PRO A 76 -30.20 17.87 14.57
C PRO A 76 -29.61 19.27 14.34
N ASP A 77 -28.75 19.71 15.24
CA ASP A 77 -27.91 20.90 15.03
C ASP A 77 -26.76 20.56 14.07
N TRP A 78 -27.00 20.70 12.78
CA TRP A 78 -26.05 20.36 11.73
C TRP A 78 -24.77 21.17 11.80
N PRO A 79 -24.74 22.49 12.08
CA PRO A 79 -23.52 23.26 12.30
C PRO A 79 -22.65 22.70 13.43
N GLN A 80 -23.26 22.36 14.57
CA GLN A 80 -22.54 21.78 15.69
C GLN A 80 -21.99 20.39 15.37
N ILE A 81 -22.78 19.54 14.71
CA ILE A 81 -22.38 18.21 14.23
C ILE A 81 -21.20 18.34 13.28
N HIS A 82 -21.26 19.27 12.33
CA HIS A 82 -20.19 19.52 11.38
C HIS A 82 -18.89 19.94 12.08
N SER A 83 -18.97 20.86 13.03
CA SER A 83 -17.81 21.30 13.83
C SER A 83 -17.18 20.16 14.62
N GLN A 84 -17.98 19.26 15.19
CA GLN A 84 -17.46 18.11 15.96
C GLN A 84 -16.82 17.06 15.06
N LEU A 85 -17.30 16.86 13.81
CA LEU A 85 -16.70 15.96 12.83
C LEU A 85 -15.31 16.38 12.37
N GLN A 86 -14.90 17.64 12.57
CA GLN A 86 -13.53 18.10 12.28
C GLN A 86 -12.50 17.59 13.30
N ARG A 87 -12.93 17.02 14.43
CA ARG A 87 -12.03 16.48 15.45
C ARG A 87 -11.57 15.08 15.05
N ARG A 88 -10.29 14.81 15.25
CA ARG A 88 -9.69 13.50 14.97
C ARG A 88 -10.43 12.38 15.72
N GLY A 89 -10.79 11.31 15.02
CA GLY A 89 -11.44 10.14 15.60
C GLY A 89 -12.95 10.25 15.81
N VAL A 90 -13.57 11.40 15.53
CA VAL A 90 -15.03 11.57 15.62
C VAL A 90 -15.68 11.12 14.32
N THR A 91 -16.65 10.20 14.41
CA THR A 91 -17.42 9.71 13.26
C THR A 91 -18.86 10.21 13.30
N LEU A 92 -19.51 10.25 12.15
CA LEU A 92 -20.94 10.63 12.05
C LEU A 92 -21.84 9.66 12.83
N GLN A 93 -21.43 8.38 12.89
CA GLN A 93 -22.10 7.34 13.69
C GLN A 93 -22.06 7.68 15.18
N MET A 94 -20.88 8.04 15.71
CA MET A 94 -20.73 8.44 17.12
C MET A 94 -21.57 9.65 17.48
N LEU A 95 -21.65 10.64 16.57
CA LEU A 95 -22.48 11.83 16.79
C LEU A 95 -23.97 11.51 16.71
N TYR A 96 -24.38 10.58 15.87
CA TYR A 96 -25.73 10.08 15.83
C TYR A 96 -26.14 9.37 17.13
N GLU A 97 -25.31 8.48 17.66
CA GLU A 97 -25.58 7.81 18.92
C GLU A 97 -25.64 8.80 20.10
N LYS A 98 -24.75 9.79 20.12
CA LYS A 98 -24.78 10.89 21.08
C LYS A 98 -26.08 11.70 20.96
N PHE A 99 -26.48 12.09 19.75
CA PHE A 99 -27.72 12.80 19.47
C PHE A 99 -28.95 12.00 19.94
N LYS A 100 -28.98 10.70 19.67
CA LYS A 100 -30.03 9.79 20.11
C LYS A 100 -30.12 9.69 21.65
N ALA A 101 -28.98 9.67 22.32
CA ALA A 101 -28.95 9.59 23.79
C ALA A 101 -29.36 10.89 24.48
N GLN A 102 -29.24 12.02 23.81
CA GLN A 102 -29.55 13.35 24.40
C GLN A 102 -31.03 13.77 24.29
N THR A 103 -31.87 12.99 23.60
CA THR A 103 -33.27 13.35 23.40
C THR A 103 -34.18 12.19 23.79
N SER A 104 -35.31 12.55 24.47
CA SER A 104 -36.40 11.63 24.79
C SER A 104 -37.47 11.57 23.69
N ARG A 105 -37.35 12.41 22.65
CA ARG A 105 -38.28 12.43 21.51
C ARG A 105 -37.84 11.47 20.40
N PRO A 106 -38.73 11.04 19.51
CA PRO A 106 -38.35 10.25 18.37
C PRO A 106 -37.25 10.91 17.54
N VAL A 107 -36.22 10.17 17.18
CA VAL A 107 -35.12 10.63 16.34
C VAL A 107 -35.15 9.94 14.98
N TYR A 108 -34.53 10.54 13.98
CA TYR A 108 -34.33 9.96 12.66
C TYR A 108 -33.57 8.63 12.75
N THR A 109 -33.78 7.74 11.79
CA THR A 109 -32.89 6.59 11.60
C THR A 109 -31.50 7.10 11.18
N TYR A 110 -30.44 6.33 11.43
CA TYR A 110 -29.09 6.72 11.01
C TYR A 110 -29.01 7.05 9.50
N THR A 111 -29.69 6.29 8.66
CA THR A 111 -29.77 6.56 7.22
C THR A 111 -30.39 7.93 6.91
N SER A 112 -31.48 8.27 7.58
CA SER A 112 -32.14 9.58 7.42
C SER A 112 -31.31 10.72 7.97
N PHE A 113 -30.64 10.50 9.11
CA PHE A 113 -29.71 11.45 9.73
C PHE A 113 -28.52 11.73 8.80
N SER A 114 -27.89 10.69 8.25
CA SER A 114 -26.77 10.82 7.30
C SER A 114 -27.19 11.55 6.02
N ARG A 115 -28.38 11.25 5.49
CA ARG A 115 -28.94 11.99 4.33
C ARG A 115 -29.26 13.45 4.66
N GLY A 116 -29.77 13.73 5.85
CA GLY A 116 -30.01 15.09 6.35
C GLY A 116 -28.74 15.90 6.42
N TYR A 117 -27.68 15.32 6.99
CA TYR A 117 -26.36 15.95 7.04
C TYR A 117 -25.76 16.20 5.64
N ALA A 118 -25.91 15.25 4.73
CA ALA A 118 -25.43 15.41 3.35
C ALA A 118 -26.19 16.55 2.63
N ARG A 119 -27.51 16.68 2.83
CA ARG A 119 -28.32 17.76 2.30
C ARG A 119 -27.87 19.10 2.89
N TRP A 120 -27.77 19.19 4.21
CA TRP A 120 -27.30 20.40 4.89
C TRP A 120 -25.94 20.88 4.37
N LYS A 121 -24.99 19.97 4.13
CA LYS A 121 -23.70 20.31 3.53
C LYS A 121 -23.85 20.91 2.13
N ALA A 122 -24.71 20.34 1.32
CA ALA A 122 -24.98 20.82 -0.03
C ALA A 122 -25.61 22.21 -0.02
N ASP A 123 -26.61 22.43 0.85
CA ASP A 123 -27.36 23.69 0.97
C ASP A 123 -26.50 24.83 1.54
N ASN A 124 -25.55 24.53 2.41
CA ASN A 124 -24.65 25.53 3.03
C ASN A 124 -23.33 25.71 2.30
N GLY A 125 -23.19 25.16 1.10
CA GLY A 125 -21.97 25.32 0.30
C GLY A 125 -20.72 24.74 0.97
N VAL A 126 -20.90 23.86 1.98
CA VAL A 126 -19.82 23.11 2.60
C VAL A 126 -19.32 22.14 1.53
N ARG A 127 -18.45 22.65 0.66
CA ARG A 127 -17.74 21.80 -0.29
C ARG A 127 -17.07 20.70 0.51
N GLN A 128 -17.34 19.45 0.16
CA GLN A 128 -16.37 18.42 0.53
C GLN A 128 -15.03 18.94 0.01
N SER A 129 -14.10 19.15 0.92
CA SER A 129 -12.71 19.51 0.59
C SER A 129 -11.95 18.37 -0.10
N GLY A 130 -12.68 17.38 -0.61
CA GLY A 130 -12.26 16.46 -1.63
C GLY A 130 -12.60 17.06 -2.98
N GLY A 131 -11.85 18.06 -3.43
CA GLY A 131 -11.85 18.38 -4.85
C GLY A 131 -11.60 17.06 -5.58
N ASN A 132 -12.39 16.79 -6.60
CA ASN A 132 -12.13 15.69 -7.51
C ASN A 132 -10.77 16.03 -8.13
N ILE A 133 -9.67 15.57 -7.49
CA ILE A 133 -8.33 15.70 -8.06
C ILE A 133 -8.40 14.81 -9.30
N GLU A 134 -8.45 15.47 -10.45
CA GLU A 134 -8.41 14.81 -11.74
C GLU A 134 -7.10 14.02 -11.78
N ARG A 135 -7.21 12.70 -11.85
CA ARG A 135 -6.06 11.81 -11.85
C ARG A 135 -5.78 11.38 -13.26
N THR A 136 -4.56 11.61 -13.69
CA THR A 136 -4.11 11.19 -15.00
C THR A 136 -3.55 9.77 -14.91
N SER A 137 -3.95 8.94 -15.84
CA SER A 137 -3.47 7.55 -15.97
C SER A 137 -1.96 7.51 -16.19
N GLY A 138 -1.26 6.63 -15.47
CA GLY A 138 0.19 6.46 -15.52
C GLY A 138 1.00 7.64 -14.99
N GLU A 139 0.35 8.63 -14.36
CA GLU A 139 1.04 9.84 -13.89
C GLU A 139 1.85 9.58 -12.62
N ARG A 140 1.28 8.93 -11.62
CA ARG A 140 1.92 8.83 -10.30
C ARG A 140 1.72 7.48 -9.62
N MET A 141 2.69 7.13 -8.79
CA MET A 141 2.62 6.07 -7.80
C MET A 141 2.78 6.70 -6.42
N GLU A 142 1.88 6.37 -5.51
CA GLU A 142 1.94 6.81 -4.10
C GLU A 142 2.39 5.63 -3.25
N ILE A 143 3.32 5.88 -2.31
CA ILE A 143 3.91 4.85 -1.44
C ILE A 143 3.79 5.21 0.04
N ASP A 144 3.64 4.18 0.87
CA ASP A 144 3.65 4.28 2.34
C ASP A 144 4.01 2.94 2.98
N PHE A 145 4.26 2.95 4.30
CA PHE A 145 4.21 1.74 5.12
C PHE A 145 2.92 1.72 5.93
N ALA A 146 2.30 0.54 6.05
CA ALA A 146 1.14 0.34 6.91
C ALA A 146 1.53 0.53 8.40
N GLY A 147 0.61 1.11 9.17
CA GLY A 147 0.81 1.27 10.61
C GLY A 147 0.76 -0.07 11.35
N ASP A 148 -0.16 -0.94 10.95
CA ASP A 148 -0.31 -2.27 11.50
C ASP A 148 0.73 -3.24 10.94
N LYS A 149 1.29 -4.07 11.83
CA LYS A 149 2.24 -5.12 11.45
C LYS A 149 1.50 -6.43 11.20
N ILE A 150 1.99 -7.19 10.24
CA ILE A 150 1.56 -8.58 10.07
C ILE A 150 2.36 -9.48 10.98
N LYS A 151 1.66 -10.36 11.72
CA LYS A 151 2.27 -11.36 12.62
C LYS A 151 2.28 -12.72 11.95
N TRP A 152 3.40 -13.43 12.07
CA TRP A 152 3.54 -14.75 11.50
C TRP A 152 4.43 -15.65 12.37
N ILE A 153 4.24 -16.96 12.24
CA ILE A 153 4.98 -17.97 13.02
C ILE A 153 5.77 -18.83 12.05
N ASP A 154 7.06 -19.00 12.34
CA ASP A 154 7.93 -19.89 11.59
C ASP A 154 7.76 -21.36 12.02
N PRO A 155 8.36 -22.36 11.29
CA PRO A 155 8.26 -23.76 11.66
C PRO A 155 8.89 -24.12 13.02
N ASP A 156 9.76 -23.28 13.54
CA ASP A 156 10.36 -23.44 14.87
C ASP A 156 9.44 -22.88 16.00
N GLY A 157 8.26 -22.35 15.64
CA GLY A 157 7.26 -21.77 16.57
C GLY A 157 7.59 -20.35 17.02
N VAL A 158 8.56 -19.67 16.39
CA VAL A 158 8.93 -18.31 16.73
C VAL A 158 7.97 -17.32 16.10
N LEU A 159 7.45 -16.39 16.92
CA LEU A 159 6.58 -15.31 16.46
C LEU A 159 7.43 -14.18 15.88
N HIS A 160 7.12 -13.80 14.65
CA HIS A 160 7.70 -12.69 13.93
C HIS A 160 6.66 -11.58 13.66
N GLU A 161 7.14 -10.36 13.53
CA GLU A 161 6.36 -9.21 13.10
C GLU A 161 7.05 -8.55 11.92
N SER A 162 6.32 -8.33 10.83
CA SER A 162 6.83 -7.64 9.64
C SER A 162 6.02 -6.40 9.32
N LYS A 163 6.66 -5.42 8.71
CA LYS A 163 6.07 -4.17 8.23
C LYS A 163 5.61 -4.35 6.79
N LEU A 164 4.48 -3.77 6.42
CA LEU A 164 3.94 -3.84 5.07
C LEU A 164 4.22 -2.55 4.31
N PHE A 165 5.02 -2.66 3.27
CA PHE A 165 5.13 -1.63 2.25
C PHE A 165 3.88 -1.65 1.38
N VAL A 166 3.33 -0.48 1.07
CA VAL A 166 2.13 -0.31 0.23
C VAL A 166 2.43 0.68 -0.88
N ALA A 167 2.13 0.30 -2.10
CA ALA A 167 2.14 1.20 -3.25
C ALA A 167 0.79 1.17 -3.97
N THR A 168 0.37 2.29 -4.51
CA THR A 168 -0.86 2.38 -5.30
C THR A 168 -0.68 3.30 -6.50
N LEU A 169 -1.35 2.93 -7.61
CA LEU A 169 -1.56 3.79 -8.76
C LEU A 169 -2.91 4.50 -8.58
N PRO A 170 -2.94 5.81 -8.29
CA PRO A 170 -4.16 6.51 -7.85
C PRO A 170 -5.29 6.56 -8.88
N TYR A 171 -5.01 6.36 -10.16
CA TYR A 171 -6.02 6.37 -11.22
C TYR A 171 -6.87 5.09 -11.19
N SER A 172 -6.28 3.91 -11.35
CA SER A 172 -6.98 2.62 -11.30
C SER A 172 -7.27 2.17 -9.86
N CYS A 173 -6.58 2.73 -8.88
CA CYS A 173 -6.49 2.24 -7.51
C CYS A 173 -5.81 0.86 -7.42
N MET A 174 -5.00 0.46 -8.41
CA MET A 174 -4.22 -0.77 -8.38
C MET A 174 -3.27 -0.75 -7.19
N LEU A 175 -3.22 -1.84 -6.44
CA LEU A 175 -2.45 -1.97 -5.20
C LEU A 175 -1.29 -2.93 -5.37
N PHE A 176 -0.20 -2.61 -4.69
CA PHE A 176 0.91 -3.50 -4.39
C PHE A 176 1.20 -3.45 -2.90
N THR A 177 1.53 -4.60 -2.30
CA THR A 177 2.02 -4.68 -0.93
C THR A 177 2.96 -5.86 -0.75
N GLU A 178 3.96 -5.66 0.11
CA GLU A 178 4.98 -6.65 0.44
C GLU A 178 5.47 -6.45 1.87
N ALA A 179 5.77 -7.55 2.57
CA ALA A 179 6.28 -7.53 3.94
C ALA A 179 7.80 -7.38 3.97
N PHE A 180 8.28 -6.54 4.88
CA PHE A 180 9.69 -6.31 5.19
C PHE A 180 9.94 -6.45 6.70
N ASN A 181 11.16 -6.77 7.07
CA ASN A 181 11.54 -6.86 8.49
C ASN A 181 11.60 -5.47 9.17
N ASP A 182 11.82 -4.42 8.39
CA ASP A 182 12.00 -3.05 8.88
C ASP A 182 11.53 -2.02 7.83
N GLU A 183 11.58 -0.73 8.21
CA GLU A 183 11.29 0.42 7.35
C GLU A 183 12.57 1.19 6.99
N THR A 184 13.69 0.49 6.87
CA THR A 184 14.97 1.12 6.49
C THR A 184 14.97 1.59 5.03
N GLN A 185 15.92 2.44 4.66
CA GLN A 185 16.03 2.92 3.28
C GLN A 185 16.12 1.80 2.24
N PRO A 186 16.87 0.70 2.44
CA PRO A 186 16.84 -0.45 1.54
C PRO A 186 15.45 -1.05 1.37
N SER A 187 14.67 -1.23 2.45
CA SER A 187 13.31 -1.77 2.41
C SER A 187 12.37 -0.89 1.57
N TRP A 188 12.47 0.43 1.69
CA TRP A 188 11.75 1.36 0.82
C TRP A 188 12.13 1.20 -0.65
N ILE A 189 13.43 1.11 -0.94
CA ILE A 189 13.92 1.00 -2.32
C ILE A 189 13.48 -0.32 -2.95
N TYR A 190 13.60 -1.44 -2.23
CA TYR A 190 13.14 -2.75 -2.71
C TYR A 190 11.63 -2.75 -2.91
N GLY A 191 10.85 -2.23 -1.97
CA GLY A 191 9.40 -2.12 -2.13
C GLY A 191 8.99 -1.30 -3.36
N ILE A 192 9.72 -0.21 -3.67
CA ILE A 192 9.48 0.57 -4.90
C ILE A 192 9.81 -0.27 -6.15
N VAL A 193 10.96 -0.93 -6.18
CA VAL A 193 11.39 -1.77 -7.32
C VAL A 193 10.38 -2.89 -7.56
N ASP A 194 10.03 -3.63 -6.52
CA ASP A 194 9.11 -4.76 -6.59
C ASP A 194 7.68 -4.31 -6.98
N ALA A 195 7.25 -3.11 -6.57
CA ALA A 195 6.01 -2.51 -7.01
C ALA A 195 6.02 -2.17 -8.51
N LEU A 196 7.11 -1.58 -9.02
CA LEU A 196 7.26 -1.28 -10.45
C LEU A 196 7.25 -2.56 -11.30
N GLU A 197 7.91 -3.62 -10.83
CA GLU A 197 7.89 -4.94 -11.48
C GLU A 197 6.49 -5.55 -11.48
N TYR A 198 5.77 -5.45 -10.37
CA TYR A 198 4.39 -5.94 -10.27
C TYR A 198 3.43 -5.20 -11.21
N PHE A 199 3.55 -3.89 -11.31
CA PHE A 199 2.76 -3.09 -12.25
C PHE A 199 3.21 -3.28 -13.71
N GLY A 200 4.41 -3.78 -13.93
CA GLY A 200 4.97 -4.01 -15.26
C GLY A 200 5.30 -2.72 -16.01
N GLY A 201 5.56 -1.62 -15.30
CA GLY A 201 5.89 -0.34 -15.90
C GLY A 201 6.14 0.76 -14.87
N VAL A 202 6.59 1.91 -15.34
CA VAL A 202 7.06 3.03 -14.53
C VAL A 202 6.13 4.23 -14.68
N PRO A 203 5.54 4.76 -13.59
CA PRO A 203 4.80 6.02 -13.60
C PRO A 203 5.76 7.22 -13.68
N ARG A 204 5.23 8.40 -14.01
CA ARG A 204 6.05 9.61 -14.17
C ARG A 204 6.53 10.17 -12.83
N VAL A 205 5.75 10.05 -11.77
CA VAL A 205 6.02 10.66 -10.47
C VAL A 205 5.93 9.62 -9.37
N LEU A 206 6.95 9.56 -8.51
CA LEU A 206 6.94 8.83 -7.25
C LEU A 206 6.55 9.80 -6.12
N VAL A 207 5.39 9.59 -5.53
CA VAL A 207 4.87 10.40 -4.41
C VAL A 207 5.14 9.67 -3.10
N MET A 208 5.84 10.34 -2.19
CA MET A 208 6.25 9.79 -0.90
C MET A 208 5.98 10.75 0.26
N ASP A 209 5.92 10.23 1.47
CA ASP A 209 5.89 11.05 2.69
C ASP A 209 7.30 11.54 3.07
N ASN A 210 7.35 12.48 4.04
CA ASN A 210 8.59 12.97 4.63
C ASN A 210 9.19 11.97 5.65
N ALA A 211 9.14 10.67 5.35
CA ALA A 211 9.79 9.67 6.19
C ALA A 211 11.32 9.84 6.15
N ALA A 212 11.97 9.73 7.31
CA ALA A 212 13.41 9.94 7.43
C ALA A 212 14.28 9.10 6.48
N PRO A 213 13.93 7.85 6.13
CA PRO A 213 14.65 7.09 5.11
C PRO A 213 14.59 7.67 3.70
N LEU A 214 13.56 8.47 3.39
CA LEU A 214 13.30 9.03 2.06
C LEU A 214 13.76 10.48 1.93
N VAL A 215 13.67 11.25 3.01
CA VAL A 215 13.93 12.69 3.04
C VAL A 215 14.96 13.02 4.11
N ARG A 216 16.03 13.70 3.73
CA ARG A 216 17.12 14.08 4.63
C ARG A 216 16.76 15.25 5.55
N VAL A 217 16.11 16.25 4.99
CA VAL A 217 15.64 17.45 5.72
C VAL A 217 14.18 17.66 5.38
N PRO A 218 13.25 17.39 6.29
CA PRO A 218 11.85 17.69 6.05
C PRO A 218 11.63 19.20 6.15
N ASN A 219 11.87 19.91 5.03
CA ASN A 219 11.55 21.33 4.92
C ASN A 219 10.19 21.46 4.24
N TRP A 220 9.32 22.31 4.80
CA TRP A 220 7.98 22.54 4.27
C TRP A 220 8.00 23.29 2.92
N GLN A 221 9.10 23.93 2.54
CA GLN A 221 9.28 24.62 1.27
C GLN A 221 9.95 23.71 0.22
N GLU A 222 11.04 23.02 0.59
CA GLU A 222 11.75 22.10 -0.30
C GLU A 222 12.32 20.93 0.52
N ALA A 223 11.72 19.73 0.36
CA ALA A 223 12.23 18.53 0.99
C ALA A 223 13.50 18.05 0.28
N GLU A 224 14.61 17.90 1.01
CA GLU A 224 15.83 17.31 0.45
C GLU A 224 15.71 15.79 0.40
N ILE A 225 15.42 15.25 -0.79
CA ILE A 225 15.27 13.81 -1.01
C ILE A 225 16.62 13.11 -0.91
N GLN A 226 16.67 11.98 -0.22
CA GLN A 226 17.86 11.16 -0.06
C GLN A 226 18.48 10.75 -1.40
N TYR A 227 19.81 10.76 -1.48
CA TYR A 227 20.54 10.47 -2.72
C TYR A 227 20.16 9.12 -3.36
N ALA A 228 19.98 8.08 -2.56
CA ALA A 228 19.61 6.76 -3.04
C ALA A 228 18.23 6.74 -3.74
N ILE A 229 17.26 7.51 -3.23
CA ILE A 229 15.95 7.67 -3.84
C ILE A 229 16.03 8.49 -5.13
N ARG A 230 16.84 9.55 -5.15
CA ARG A 230 17.10 10.32 -6.38
C ARG A 230 17.73 9.44 -7.47
N SER A 231 18.72 8.61 -7.09
CA SER A 231 19.39 7.69 -8.02
C SER A 231 18.43 6.66 -8.59
N LEU A 232 17.56 6.08 -7.74
CA LEU A 232 16.49 5.18 -8.17
C LEU A 232 15.54 5.88 -9.14
N CYS A 233 15.05 7.06 -8.78
CA CYS A 233 14.15 7.83 -9.64
C CYS A 233 14.79 8.21 -10.98
N THR A 234 16.06 8.61 -10.96
CA THR A 234 16.83 8.89 -12.20
C THR A 234 16.97 7.64 -13.05
N TYR A 235 17.25 6.48 -12.45
CA TYR A 235 17.39 5.21 -13.15
C TYR A 235 16.11 4.81 -13.91
N TYR A 236 14.95 4.99 -13.27
CA TYR A 236 13.64 4.67 -13.85
C TYR A 236 13.02 5.83 -14.66
N GLY A 237 13.60 7.02 -14.65
CA GLY A 237 13.04 8.21 -15.31
C GLY A 237 11.82 8.80 -14.59
N MET A 238 11.69 8.58 -13.27
CA MET A 238 10.64 9.13 -12.44
C MET A 238 11.05 10.46 -11.81
N GLN A 239 10.07 11.31 -11.49
CA GLN A 239 10.25 12.48 -10.64
C GLN A 239 9.87 12.15 -9.19
N PRO A 240 10.79 12.29 -8.22
CA PRO A 240 10.43 12.12 -6.83
C PRO A 240 9.69 13.36 -6.29
N TRP A 241 8.57 13.13 -5.61
CA TRP A 241 7.76 14.18 -4.99
C TRP A 241 7.51 13.84 -3.51
N ALA A 242 8.08 14.63 -2.61
CA ALA A 242 7.77 14.55 -1.19
C ALA A 242 6.54 15.42 -0.86
N CYS A 243 5.54 14.82 -0.20
CA CYS A 243 4.33 15.54 0.21
C CYS A 243 4.64 16.61 1.26
N LYS A 244 3.93 17.73 1.20
CA LYS A 244 4.07 18.76 2.25
C LYS A 244 3.55 18.24 3.59
N PRO A 245 4.25 18.49 4.71
CA PRO A 245 3.77 18.11 6.03
C PRO A 245 2.37 18.66 6.30
N ARG A 246 1.50 17.87 6.92
CA ARG A 246 0.13 18.24 7.30
C ARG A 246 -0.82 18.61 6.14
N THR A 247 -0.60 18.08 4.94
CA THR A 247 -1.50 18.29 3.81
C THR A 247 -2.18 16.95 3.43
N PRO A 248 -3.22 16.48 4.17
CA PRO A 248 -3.82 15.15 3.98
C PRO A 248 -4.38 14.93 2.57
N MET A 249 -4.76 16.03 1.89
CA MET A 249 -5.36 15.96 0.56
C MET A 249 -4.42 15.46 -0.55
N GLN A 250 -3.10 15.49 -0.33
CA GLN A 250 -2.12 15.07 -1.34
C GLN A 250 -1.90 13.54 -1.34
N LYS A 251 -2.26 12.83 -0.26
CA LYS A 251 -2.00 11.42 -0.02
C LYS A 251 -3.25 10.54 0.19
N ASN A 252 -4.44 11.06 -0.17
CA ASN A 252 -5.72 10.40 0.13
C ASN A 252 -5.85 8.98 -0.43
N ARG A 253 -5.09 8.61 -1.45
CA ARG A 253 -5.22 7.29 -2.08
C ARG A 253 -4.35 6.25 -1.43
N VAL A 254 -3.11 6.58 -1.08
CA VAL A 254 -2.28 5.61 -0.35
C VAL A 254 -2.82 5.38 1.07
N GLU A 255 -3.39 6.40 1.74
CA GLU A 255 -4.07 6.19 3.03
C GLU A 255 -5.27 5.23 2.89
N ALA A 256 -6.06 5.38 1.84
CA ALA A 256 -7.15 4.43 1.52
C ALA A 256 -6.60 3.04 1.16
N ALA A 257 -5.49 2.98 0.42
CA ALA A 257 -4.79 1.76 0.07
C ALA A 257 -4.27 1.01 1.31
N VAL A 258 -3.62 1.72 2.24
CA VAL A 258 -3.16 1.19 3.53
C VAL A 258 -4.34 0.61 4.31
N ASN A 259 -5.44 1.35 4.45
CA ASN A 259 -6.65 0.87 5.14
C ASN A 259 -7.24 -0.39 4.48
N ASP A 260 -7.21 -0.49 3.13
CA ASP A 260 -7.66 -1.68 2.42
C ASP A 260 -6.73 -2.88 2.66
N VAL A 261 -5.41 -2.67 2.63
CA VAL A 261 -4.39 -3.68 2.94
C VAL A 261 -4.52 -4.18 4.38
N GLU A 262 -4.60 -3.27 5.36
CA GLU A 262 -4.79 -3.62 6.77
C GLU A 262 -6.07 -4.44 7.00
N ARG A 263 -7.18 -4.04 6.39
CA ARG A 263 -8.47 -4.74 6.53
C ARG A 263 -8.52 -6.07 5.81
N TRP A 264 -8.04 -6.14 4.57
CA TRP A 264 -8.26 -7.30 3.70
C TRP A 264 -7.09 -8.27 3.66
N ILE A 265 -5.91 -7.86 4.11
CA ILE A 265 -4.72 -8.71 4.16
C ILE A 265 -4.33 -8.94 5.61
N VAL A 266 -3.91 -7.89 6.35
CA VAL A 266 -3.41 -8.06 7.74
C VAL A 266 -4.46 -8.67 8.64
N THR A 267 -5.64 -8.05 8.73
CA THR A 267 -6.72 -8.54 9.61
C THR A 267 -7.14 -9.96 9.24
N GLN A 268 -7.30 -10.27 7.96
CA GLN A 268 -7.73 -11.62 7.55
C GLN A 268 -6.66 -12.68 7.78
N MET A 269 -5.38 -12.36 7.58
CA MET A 269 -4.29 -13.31 7.81
C MET A 269 -4.00 -13.54 9.30
N ASN A 270 -4.39 -12.60 10.17
CA ASN A 270 -4.17 -12.67 11.61
C ASN A 270 -5.47 -12.78 12.42
N LEU A 271 -6.61 -13.14 11.79
CA LEU A 271 -7.93 -13.08 12.42
C LEU A 271 -8.02 -13.95 13.67
N ASP A 272 -7.60 -15.21 13.57
CA ASP A 272 -7.69 -16.18 14.67
C ASP A 272 -6.33 -16.44 15.31
N HIS A 273 -5.25 -16.42 14.52
CA HIS A 273 -3.87 -16.69 14.94
C HIS A 273 -2.89 -16.11 13.93
N PRO A 274 -1.62 -15.90 14.30
CA PRO A 274 -0.60 -15.45 13.37
C PRO A 274 -0.45 -16.39 12.17
N ALA A 275 -0.21 -15.84 10.98
CA ALA A 275 -0.09 -16.61 9.75
C ALA A 275 1.11 -17.59 9.83
N PRO A 276 0.97 -18.88 9.51
CA PRO A 276 2.11 -19.78 9.41
C PRO A 276 2.91 -19.47 8.13
N ALA A 277 4.22 -19.30 8.24
CA ALA A 277 5.11 -19.11 7.09
C ALA A 277 6.50 -19.69 7.38
N TYR A 278 7.17 -20.24 6.37
CA TYR A 278 8.52 -20.78 6.52
C TYR A 278 9.58 -19.68 6.72
N ASP A 279 9.40 -18.58 5.99
CA ASP A 279 10.27 -17.42 5.99
C ASP A 279 9.49 -16.20 5.45
N LEU A 280 10.16 -15.09 5.35
CA LEU A 280 9.56 -13.85 4.84
C LEU A 280 9.13 -13.99 3.36
N ASP A 281 9.86 -14.74 2.56
CA ASP A 281 9.51 -14.96 1.14
C ASP A 281 8.25 -15.80 1.00
N ASP A 282 8.07 -16.80 1.88
CA ASP A 282 6.83 -17.58 1.93
C ASP A 282 5.63 -16.73 2.39
N LEU A 283 5.83 -15.89 3.42
CA LEU A 283 4.83 -14.92 3.83
C LEU A 283 4.44 -13.99 2.66
N ASN A 284 5.42 -13.48 1.92
CA ASN A 284 5.17 -12.61 0.77
C ASN A 284 4.42 -13.31 -0.36
N ARG A 285 4.65 -14.61 -0.60
CA ARG A 285 3.83 -15.40 -1.54
C ARG A 285 2.36 -15.47 -1.11
N GLN A 286 2.11 -15.66 0.19
CA GLN A 286 0.74 -15.67 0.74
C GLN A 286 0.08 -14.30 0.64
N ILE A 287 0.80 -13.23 0.98
CA ILE A 287 0.34 -11.85 0.83
C ILE A 287 -0.01 -11.55 -0.64
N ARG A 288 0.84 -11.96 -1.58
CA ARG A 288 0.64 -11.76 -3.02
C ARG A 288 -0.68 -12.37 -3.51
N LYS A 289 -0.99 -13.57 -3.06
CA LYS A 289 -2.26 -14.24 -3.38
C LYS A 289 -3.46 -13.42 -2.89
N ARG A 290 -3.41 -12.92 -1.65
CA ARG A 290 -4.47 -12.07 -1.09
C ARG A 290 -4.58 -10.71 -1.79
N LEU A 291 -3.43 -10.15 -2.18
CA LEU A 291 -3.37 -8.91 -2.94
C LEU A 291 -4.05 -9.06 -4.31
N ASP A 292 -3.82 -10.18 -5.01
CA ASP A 292 -4.47 -10.44 -6.29
C ASP A 292 -5.99 -10.55 -6.12
N GLU A 293 -6.47 -11.28 -5.12
CA GLU A 293 -7.89 -11.35 -4.76
C GLU A 293 -8.49 -9.96 -4.46
N LEU A 294 -7.74 -9.08 -3.77
CA LEU A 294 -8.17 -7.72 -3.46
C LEU A 294 -8.22 -6.83 -4.71
N ASN A 295 -7.25 -6.95 -5.61
CA ASN A 295 -7.20 -6.19 -6.86
C ASN A 295 -8.30 -6.62 -7.84
N ASP A 296 -8.71 -7.88 -7.81
CA ASP A 296 -9.78 -8.42 -8.64
C ASP A 296 -11.18 -8.15 -8.07
N LYS A 297 -11.27 -7.73 -6.81
CA LYS A 297 -12.54 -7.47 -6.14
C LYS A 297 -13.27 -6.29 -6.76
N PRO A 298 -14.56 -6.48 -7.19
CA PRO A 298 -15.35 -5.42 -7.78
C PRO A 298 -15.57 -4.23 -6.83
N PHE A 299 -15.54 -3.02 -7.38
CA PHE A 299 -15.90 -1.83 -6.62
C PHE A 299 -17.39 -1.82 -6.23
N ARG A 300 -17.69 -1.45 -4.99
CA ARG A 300 -19.07 -1.35 -4.53
C ARG A 300 -19.87 -0.33 -5.37
N GLY A 301 -21.01 -0.77 -5.92
CA GLY A 301 -21.95 0.11 -6.64
C GLY A 301 -21.55 0.43 -8.08
N ARG A 302 -20.56 -0.23 -8.68
CA ARG A 302 -20.06 0.05 -10.06
C ARG A 302 -20.16 -1.14 -11.01
N GLY A 303 -20.94 -2.15 -10.73
CA GLY A 303 -21.02 -3.35 -11.58
C GLY A 303 -19.95 -4.40 -11.26
N ILE A 304 -20.17 -5.61 -11.75
CA ILE A 304 -19.37 -6.81 -11.39
C ILE A 304 -17.98 -6.79 -12.03
N THR A 305 -17.81 -6.08 -13.13
CA THR A 305 -16.56 -6.07 -13.93
C THR A 305 -15.62 -4.92 -13.62
N ASP A 306 -16.03 -3.91 -12.84
CA ASP A 306 -15.21 -2.74 -12.51
C ASP A 306 -14.40 -3.01 -11.24
N SER A 307 -13.19 -3.55 -11.41
CA SER A 307 -12.22 -3.80 -10.33
C SER A 307 -10.96 -2.93 -10.51
N ARG A 308 -10.06 -2.95 -9.51
CA ARG A 308 -8.74 -2.28 -9.61
C ARG A 308 -7.96 -2.82 -10.81
N ARG A 309 -7.89 -4.15 -10.93
CA ARG A 309 -7.18 -4.82 -12.02
C ARG A 309 -7.80 -4.52 -13.39
N SER A 310 -9.12 -4.59 -13.52
CA SER A 310 -9.77 -4.33 -14.80
C SER A 310 -9.50 -2.90 -15.30
N ARG A 311 -9.56 -1.91 -14.41
CA ARG A 311 -9.23 -0.52 -14.74
C ARG A 311 -7.76 -0.33 -15.08
N PHE A 312 -6.88 -0.97 -14.31
CA PHE A 312 -5.46 -0.92 -14.58
C PHE A 312 -5.13 -1.47 -15.96
N GLU A 313 -5.61 -2.67 -16.29
CA GLU A 313 -5.30 -3.32 -17.58
C GLU A 313 -5.90 -2.58 -18.76
N GLN A 314 -7.10 -2.02 -18.62
CA GLN A 314 -7.81 -1.35 -19.72
C GLN A 314 -7.37 0.09 -19.95
N GLU A 315 -7.03 0.83 -18.89
CA GLU A 315 -6.92 2.28 -18.96
C GLU A 315 -5.56 2.83 -18.48
N GLU A 316 -4.79 2.10 -17.66
CA GLU A 316 -3.59 2.68 -17.05
C GLU A 316 -2.28 2.02 -17.48
N ARG A 317 -2.26 0.70 -17.67
CA ARG A 317 -1.05 -0.03 -18.01
C ARG A 317 -0.34 0.49 -19.26
N CYS A 318 -1.11 0.84 -20.29
CA CYS A 318 -0.56 1.37 -21.55
C CYS A 318 0.09 2.75 -21.43
N ASN A 319 -0.17 3.47 -20.33
CA ASN A 319 0.37 4.81 -20.05
C ASN A 319 1.61 4.79 -19.15
N LEU A 320 2.02 3.62 -18.66
CA LEU A 320 3.27 3.44 -17.93
C LEU A 320 4.46 3.36 -18.91
N THR A 321 5.60 3.93 -18.50
CA THR A 321 6.84 3.78 -19.26
C THR A 321 7.37 2.34 -19.11
N PRO A 322 7.91 1.70 -20.18
CA PRO A 322 8.49 0.36 -20.05
C PRO A 322 9.60 0.29 -19.01
N LEU A 323 9.67 -0.85 -18.31
CA LEU A 323 10.73 -1.13 -17.35
C LEU A 323 12.10 -1.26 -18.07
N PRO A 324 13.20 -0.81 -17.43
CA PRO A 324 14.55 -1.17 -17.85
C PRO A 324 14.74 -2.69 -17.86
N ARG A 325 15.70 -3.18 -18.67
CA ARG A 325 16.01 -4.63 -18.75
C ARG A 325 16.42 -5.24 -17.43
N LEU A 326 17.08 -4.48 -16.57
CA LEU A 326 17.50 -4.92 -15.24
C LEU A 326 16.80 -4.05 -14.20
N PRO A 327 16.40 -4.61 -13.04
CA PRO A 327 15.88 -3.81 -11.95
C PRO A 327 16.99 -2.94 -11.33
N PHE A 328 16.59 -1.85 -10.70
CA PHE A 328 17.52 -1.06 -9.88
C PHE A 328 17.93 -1.84 -8.65
N GLU A 329 19.21 -2.14 -8.52
CA GLU A 329 19.77 -2.85 -7.38
C GLU A 329 20.44 -1.85 -6.42
N PRO A 330 19.85 -1.53 -5.28
CA PRO A 330 20.48 -0.69 -4.28
C PRO A 330 21.58 -1.53 -3.60
N GLY A 331 22.83 -1.12 -3.75
CA GLY A 331 23.93 -1.73 -2.99
C GLY A 331 24.33 -0.83 -1.83
N GLN A 332 24.43 -1.38 -0.62
CA GLN A 332 25.14 -0.71 0.47
C GLN A 332 26.63 -0.89 0.29
N TRP A 333 27.34 0.19 0.06
CA TRP A 333 28.79 0.18 -0.05
C TRP A 333 29.44 0.24 1.33
N LYS A 334 30.35 -0.69 1.62
CA LYS A 334 31.10 -0.78 2.88
C LYS A 334 32.58 -1.02 2.58
N VAL A 335 33.45 -0.48 3.42
CA VAL A 335 34.87 -0.82 3.41
C VAL A 335 35.11 -1.78 4.56
N LEU A 336 35.51 -3.03 4.26
CA LEU A 336 35.73 -4.08 5.25
C LEU A 336 37.15 -4.63 5.14
N GLY A 337 37.72 -5.08 6.27
CA GLY A 337 39.00 -5.74 6.30
C GLY A 337 38.86 -7.26 6.13
N ALA A 338 39.72 -7.86 5.32
CA ALA A 338 39.81 -9.30 5.23
C ALA A 338 40.59 -9.86 6.42
N ASP A 339 40.09 -10.88 7.09
CA ASP A 339 40.74 -11.51 8.23
C ASP A 339 41.81 -12.54 7.81
N LYS A 340 42.43 -13.19 8.80
CA LYS A 340 43.49 -14.21 8.57
C LYS A 340 42.99 -15.44 7.81
N ALA A 341 41.68 -15.67 7.76
CA ALA A 341 41.08 -16.75 7.00
C ALA A 341 40.50 -16.21 5.66
N HIS A 342 41.11 -15.18 5.11
CA HIS A 342 40.73 -14.46 3.90
C HIS A 342 39.22 -14.29 3.72
N CYS A 343 38.55 -13.86 4.81
CA CYS A 343 37.10 -13.60 4.79
C CYS A 343 36.81 -12.19 5.31
N ILE A 344 35.77 -11.58 4.77
CA ILE A 344 35.14 -10.41 5.32
C ILE A 344 33.89 -10.81 6.14
N ARG A 345 33.52 -10.02 7.14
CA ARG A 345 32.36 -10.26 7.98
C ARG A 345 31.32 -9.16 7.77
N ILE A 346 30.08 -9.55 7.48
CA ILE A 346 28.95 -8.62 7.34
C ILE A 346 28.05 -8.74 8.57
N SER A 347 28.16 -7.76 9.48
CA SER A 347 27.42 -7.77 10.75
C SER A 347 25.89 -7.63 10.53
N SER A 348 25.45 -6.88 9.53
CA SER A 348 24.02 -6.71 9.19
C SER A 348 23.35 -8.00 8.73
N ASP A 349 24.12 -9.01 8.34
CA ASP A 349 23.61 -10.28 7.83
C ASP A 349 23.74 -11.40 8.88
N GLY A 350 23.64 -11.09 10.17
CA GLY A 350 23.84 -12.08 11.23
C GLY A 350 25.30 -12.48 11.42
N GLY A 351 26.25 -11.72 10.88
CA GLY A 351 27.69 -11.96 11.02
C GLY A 351 28.26 -13.02 10.07
N HIS A 352 27.55 -13.32 8.99
CA HIS A 352 28.05 -14.19 7.93
C HIS A 352 29.40 -13.69 7.38
N ARG A 353 30.25 -14.64 7.00
CA ARG A 353 31.60 -14.39 6.48
C ARG A 353 31.67 -14.83 5.02
N TYR A 354 32.31 -14.03 4.20
CA TYR A 354 32.42 -14.25 2.75
C TYR A 354 33.90 -14.19 2.36
N SER A 355 34.36 -15.18 1.60
CA SER A 355 35.75 -15.24 1.19
C SER A 355 36.16 -14.14 0.21
N VAL A 356 37.43 -13.76 0.27
CA VAL A 356 38.11 -12.95 -0.71
C VAL A 356 39.35 -13.75 -1.20
N PRO A 357 39.99 -13.42 -2.34
CA PRO A 357 41.23 -14.05 -2.72
C PRO A 357 42.27 -13.97 -1.60
N ALA A 358 43.06 -15.03 -1.40
CA ALA A 358 44.00 -15.15 -0.28
C ALA A 358 45.02 -14.01 -0.20
N GLU A 359 45.35 -13.39 -1.33
CA GLU A 359 46.26 -12.23 -1.44
C GLU A 359 45.71 -10.94 -0.78
N TYR A 360 44.41 -10.93 -0.42
CA TYR A 360 43.77 -9.81 0.29
C TYR A 360 43.74 -9.98 1.81
N VAL A 361 44.35 -11.01 2.36
CA VAL A 361 44.48 -11.17 3.82
C VAL A 361 45.08 -9.90 4.44
N GLY A 362 44.41 -9.35 5.44
CA GLY A 362 44.81 -8.12 6.13
C GLY A 362 44.61 -6.81 5.35
N LYS A 363 44.17 -6.89 4.11
CA LYS A 363 43.84 -5.69 3.29
C LYS A 363 42.39 -5.28 3.46
N LYS A 364 42.10 -4.02 3.11
CA LYS A 364 40.75 -3.52 3.00
C LYS A 364 40.20 -3.78 1.60
N VAL A 365 38.93 -4.15 1.53
CA VAL A 365 38.21 -4.34 0.28
C VAL A 365 36.93 -3.51 0.32
N ILE A 366 36.44 -3.12 -0.84
CA ILE A 366 35.14 -2.46 -0.98
C ILE A 366 34.09 -3.55 -1.22
N VAL A 367 33.00 -3.49 -0.48
CA VAL A 367 31.96 -4.49 -0.50
C VAL A 367 30.64 -3.82 -0.84
N ARG A 368 29.96 -4.30 -1.86
CA ARG A 368 28.59 -3.91 -2.20
C ARG A 368 27.64 -5.01 -1.75
N VAL A 369 26.83 -4.69 -0.75
CA VAL A 369 25.82 -5.60 -0.21
C VAL A 369 24.50 -5.32 -0.90
N CYS A 370 24.07 -6.22 -1.76
CA CYS A 370 22.82 -6.19 -2.50
C CYS A 370 21.75 -7.07 -1.84
N ARG A 371 20.50 -7.13 -2.38
CA ARG A 371 19.43 -7.97 -1.83
C ARG A 371 19.82 -9.46 -1.80
N ALA A 372 20.28 -9.97 -2.93
CA ALA A 372 20.60 -11.38 -3.11
C ALA A 372 22.10 -11.69 -3.21
N ALA A 373 22.96 -10.68 -3.31
CA ALA A 373 24.38 -10.83 -3.57
C ALA A 373 25.27 -9.98 -2.67
N VAL A 374 26.48 -10.46 -2.45
CA VAL A 374 27.60 -9.72 -1.85
C VAL A 374 28.71 -9.65 -2.90
N GLU A 375 28.91 -8.47 -3.45
CA GLU A 375 29.97 -8.22 -4.44
C GLU A 375 31.16 -7.59 -3.75
N ILE A 376 32.36 -8.10 -4.05
CA ILE A 376 33.59 -7.66 -3.41
C ILE A 376 34.52 -7.09 -4.48
N TYR A 377 35.10 -5.93 -4.18
CA TYR A 377 35.96 -5.18 -5.09
C TYR A 377 37.31 -4.82 -4.43
N ASP A 378 38.32 -4.78 -5.23
CA ASP A 378 39.59 -4.19 -4.85
C ASP A 378 39.43 -2.71 -4.51
N SER A 379 40.02 -2.27 -3.40
CA SER A 379 39.86 -0.88 -2.90
C SER A 379 40.55 0.19 -3.73
N GLU A 380 41.55 -0.17 -4.55
CA GLU A 380 42.32 0.77 -5.35
C GLU A 380 41.86 0.79 -6.81
N THR A 381 41.64 -0.39 -7.38
CA THR A 381 41.37 -0.54 -8.81
C THR A 381 39.89 -0.69 -9.12
N MET A 382 39.01 -0.87 -8.11
CA MET A 382 37.60 -1.20 -8.25
C MET A 382 37.34 -2.46 -9.11
N LYS A 383 38.35 -3.29 -9.30
CA LYS A 383 38.18 -4.58 -9.96
C LYS A 383 37.37 -5.51 -9.07
N ARG A 384 36.35 -6.15 -9.65
CA ARG A 384 35.55 -7.15 -8.92
C ARG A 384 36.38 -8.38 -8.62
N LEU A 385 36.44 -8.74 -7.35
CA LEU A 385 37.18 -9.89 -6.83
C LEU A 385 36.33 -11.15 -6.75
N GLY A 386 35.02 -10.99 -6.50
CA GLY A 386 34.09 -12.10 -6.43
C GLY A 386 32.66 -11.63 -6.17
N THR A 387 31.73 -12.53 -6.40
CA THR A 387 30.29 -12.34 -6.10
C THR A 387 29.79 -13.55 -5.35
N HIS A 388 29.35 -13.36 -4.11
CA HIS A 388 28.74 -14.40 -3.29
C HIS A 388 27.21 -14.26 -3.32
N GLN A 389 26.49 -15.38 -3.20
CA GLN A 389 25.10 -15.33 -2.80
C GLN A 389 25.02 -14.77 -1.38
N ARG A 390 24.11 -13.81 -1.14
CA ARG A 390 23.89 -13.25 0.20
C ARG A 390 23.04 -14.21 1.03
N TYR A 391 23.42 -14.35 2.30
CA TYR A 391 22.69 -15.14 3.28
C TYR A 391 22.29 -14.23 4.46
N THR A 392 21.01 -14.25 4.82
CA THR A 392 20.45 -13.44 5.92
C THR A 392 19.86 -14.29 7.03
N SER A 393 20.19 -15.60 7.04
CA SER A 393 19.66 -16.57 8.01
C SER A 393 20.03 -16.24 9.45
N THR A 394 19.08 -16.35 10.35
CA THR A 394 19.23 -16.15 11.80
C THR A 394 19.86 -17.35 12.52
N LYS A 395 20.10 -18.48 11.84
CA LYS A 395 20.66 -19.72 12.41
C LYS A 395 22.17 -19.65 12.74
N GLY A 396 22.68 -18.44 12.98
CA GLY A 396 24.07 -18.18 13.34
C GLY A 396 25.03 -17.94 12.15
N PRO A 397 26.20 -17.36 12.40
CA PRO A 397 27.13 -16.98 11.36
C PRO A 397 27.75 -18.22 10.65
N LYS A 398 27.69 -18.21 9.32
CA LYS A 398 28.35 -19.23 8.46
C LYS A 398 29.43 -18.59 7.61
N THR A 399 30.42 -19.38 7.20
CA THR A 399 31.47 -18.95 6.27
C THR A 399 31.11 -19.46 4.87
N HIS A 400 31.04 -18.56 3.90
CA HIS A 400 30.77 -18.83 2.49
C HIS A 400 32.03 -18.61 1.68
N LEU A 401 32.46 -19.64 0.98
CA LEU A 401 33.73 -19.65 0.24
C LEU A 401 33.44 -19.84 -1.24
N LEU A 402 34.15 -19.10 -2.08
CA LEU A 402 34.19 -19.31 -3.51
C LEU A 402 35.46 -20.14 -3.83
N ASP A 403 35.34 -21.13 -4.70
CA ASP A 403 36.45 -21.99 -5.08
C ASP A 403 37.60 -21.20 -5.74
N GLU A 404 37.26 -20.12 -6.44
CA GLU A 404 38.25 -19.21 -7.06
C GLU A 404 39.09 -18.43 -6.05
N HIS A 405 38.60 -18.29 -4.80
CA HIS A 405 39.29 -17.61 -3.72
C HIS A 405 40.22 -18.52 -2.91
N LEU A 406 40.07 -19.83 -3.07
CA LEU A 406 40.87 -20.82 -2.31
C LEU A 406 42.27 -20.95 -2.88
N THR A 407 43.25 -21.04 -1.99
CA THR A 407 44.61 -21.42 -2.36
C THR A 407 44.66 -22.89 -2.80
N ASP A 408 45.70 -23.27 -3.55
CA ASP A 408 45.86 -24.66 -3.97
C ASP A 408 45.94 -25.62 -2.78
N ALA A 409 46.57 -25.19 -1.68
CA ALA A 409 46.59 -25.94 -0.45
C ALA A 409 45.22 -26.17 0.15
N GLU A 410 44.36 -25.14 0.18
CA GLU A 410 42.99 -25.24 0.69
C GLU A 410 42.09 -26.09 -0.21
N LYS A 411 42.20 -25.95 -1.54
CA LYS A 411 41.57 -26.86 -2.51
C LYS A 411 41.95 -28.28 -2.27
N HIS A 412 43.25 -28.51 -2.05
CA HIS A 412 43.78 -29.84 -1.76
C HIS A 412 43.17 -30.44 -0.48
N TYR A 413 43.06 -29.64 0.60
CA TYR A 413 42.51 -30.13 1.88
C TYR A 413 40.99 -30.30 1.86
N ARG A 414 40.26 -29.72 0.89
CA ARG A 414 38.81 -29.77 0.76
C ARG A 414 38.30 -30.78 -0.25
N ARG A 415 39.16 -31.51 -0.93
CA ARG A 415 38.79 -32.54 -1.89
C ARG A 415 37.85 -33.55 -1.26
N THR A 416 36.79 -33.87 -1.98
CA THR A 416 35.86 -34.95 -1.65
C THR A 416 36.52 -36.30 -1.80
N SER A 417 35.93 -37.34 -1.22
CA SER A 417 36.42 -38.72 -1.43
C SER A 417 36.55 -39.08 -2.90
N ARG A 418 35.61 -38.66 -3.71
CA ARG A 418 35.62 -38.87 -5.16
C ARG A 418 36.79 -38.17 -5.84
N GLU A 419 37.04 -36.92 -5.54
CA GLU A 419 38.15 -36.14 -6.10
C GLU A 419 39.50 -36.71 -5.65
N TRP A 420 39.58 -37.27 -4.43
CA TRP A 420 40.77 -37.98 -3.99
C TRP A 420 40.96 -39.28 -4.78
N ILE A 421 39.92 -40.08 -5.01
CA ILE A 421 39.97 -41.28 -5.84
C ILE A 421 40.46 -40.93 -7.25
N GLU A 422 39.85 -39.92 -7.88
CA GLU A 422 40.26 -39.45 -9.22
C GLU A 422 41.72 -39.01 -9.26
N LEU A 423 42.20 -38.32 -8.22
CA LEU A 423 43.59 -37.91 -8.11
C LEU A 423 44.56 -39.12 -7.95
N PHE A 424 44.20 -40.11 -7.14
CA PHE A 424 44.98 -41.32 -6.94
C PHE A 424 45.07 -42.13 -8.24
N VAL A 425 43.96 -42.25 -8.96
CA VAL A 425 43.91 -42.90 -10.28
C VAL A 425 44.78 -42.15 -11.28
N LYS A 426 44.74 -40.84 -11.31
CA LYS A 426 45.60 -40.01 -12.19
C LYS A 426 47.07 -40.17 -11.87
N LYS A 427 47.42 -40.54 -10.63
CA LYS A 427 48.80 -40.78 -10.18
C LYS A 427 49.24 -42.25 -10.37
N GLY A 428 48.40 -43.07 -11.01
CA GLY A 428 48.77 -44.45 -11.39
C GLY A 428 48.19 -45.54 -10.49
N MET A 429 47.32 -45.20 -9.55
CA MET A 429 46.59 -46.18 -8.72
C MET A 429 45.41 -46.75 -9.53
N THR A 430 45.09 -48.04 -9.37
CA THR A 430 43.84 -48.55 -9.95
C THR A 430 42.63 -48.00 -9.23
N GLU A 431 41.53 -47.84 -9.92
CA GLU A 431 40.29 -47.23 -9.34
C GLU A 431 39.80 -48.02 -8.12
N HIS A 432 39.87 -49.36 -8.18
CA HIS A 432 39.49 -50.23 -7.06
C HIS A 432 40.38 -49.95 -5.83
N LEU A 433 41.67 -49.92 -6.01
CA LEU A 433 42.63 -49.69 -4.93
C LEU A 433 42.51 -48.27 -4.35
N ALA A 434 42.26 -47.26 -5.20
CA ALA A 434 42.04 -45.88 -4.78
C ALA A 434 40.75 -45.74 -3.97
N THR A 435 39.70 -46.45 -4.37
CA THR A 435 38.39 -46.45 -3.67
C THR A 435 38.55 -47.12 -2.30
N ASP A 436 39.14 -48.29 -2.21
CA ASP A 436 39.35 -49.00 -0.96
C ASP A 436 40.25 -48.21 -0.01
N PHE A 437 41.27 -47.55 -0.55
CA PHE A 437 42.19 -46.74 0.24
C PHE A 437 41.53 -45.50 0.82
N VAL A 438 40.73 -44.80 0.05
CA VAL A 438 39.96 -43.63 0.52
C VAL A 438 38.90 -44.08 1.51
N ALA A 439 38.19 -45.18 1.28
CA ALA A 439 37.23 -45.77 2.22
C ALA A 439 37.89 -46.14 3.55
N TYR A 440 39.03 -46.80 3.54
CA TYR A 440 39.82 -47.14 4.74
C TYR A 440 40.21 -45.91 5.55
N LEU A 441 40.65 -44.84 4.88
CA LEU A 441 41.00 -43.59 5.54
C LEU A 441 39.79 -42.87 6.15
N THR A 442 38.62 -42.99 5.54
CA THR A 442 37.38 -42.43 6.02
C THR A 442 36.85 -43.17 7.24
N ASP A 443 36.87 -44.54 7.19
CA ASP A 443 36.35 -45.41 8.25
C ASP A 443 37.20 -45.32 9.53
N LYS A 444 38.52 -45.33 9.40
CA LYS A 444 39.47 -45.30 10.53
C LYS A 444 39.43 -44.00 11.36
N LYS A 445 38.88 -42.89 10.84
CA LYS A 445 38.85 -41.57 11.50
C LYS A 445 37.47 -41.03 11.77
N GLY A 446 36.42 -41.75 11.40
CA GLY A 446 35.01 -41.35 11.64
C GLY A 446 34.55 -40.03 10.96
N ASN A 447 35.43 -39.41 10.18
CA ASN A 447 35.20 -38.22 9.40
C ASN A 447 36.01 -38.29 8.12
N PHE A 448 35.63 -37.52 7.09
CA PHE A 448 36.41 -37.35 5.86
C PHE A 448 37.91 -37.32 6.13
N PRO A 449 38.71 -38.05 5.36
CA PRO A 449 40.16 -38.01 5.53
C PRO A 449 40.58 -36.56 5.41
N SER A 450 41.17 -35.98 6.48
CA SER A 450 41.67 -34.61 6.39
C SER A 450 42.63 -34.57 5.21
N GLY A 451 42.56 -33.54 4.39
CA GLY A 451 43.47 -33.38 3.25
C GLY A 451 44.95 -33.55 3.63
N ARG A 452 45.33 -33.38 4.92
CA ARG A 452 46.65 -33.71 5.48
C ARG A 452 46.97 -35.19 5.39
N THR A 453 45.99 -36.08 5.66
CA THR A 453 46.22 -37.53 5.64
C THR A 453 46.36 -38.05 4.22
N CYS A 454 45.52 -37.59 3.28
CA CYS A 454 45.66 -37.97 1.88
C CYS A 454 46.88 -37.30 1.22
N GLY A 455 47.19 -36.04 1.59
CA GLY A 455 48.38 -35.33 1.10
C GLY A 455 49.69 -35.91 1.53
N ALA A 456 49.78 -36.52 2.74
CA ALA A 456 50.98 -37.16 3.23
C ALA A 456 51.38 -38.41 2.44
N VAL A 457 50.51 -38.94 1.59
CA VAL A 457 50.83 -40.10 0.71
C VAL A 457 51.57 -39.66 -0.55
N PHE A 458 51.56 -38.37 -0.88
CA PHE A 458 52.22 -37.80 -2.07
C PHE A 458 53.38 -36.88 -1.78
N GLY A 459 53.67 -36.59 -0.52
CA GLY A 459 54.84 -35.86 -0.10
C GLY A 459 55.99 -36.85 0.20
#